data_77cf092efd2cb66596ac6dbe6fc9a7b2
#
_entry.id   77cf092efd2cb66596ac6dbe6fc9a7b2
#
_cell.length_a   1.000
_cell.length_b   1.000
_cell.length_c   1.000
_cell.angle_alpha   90.00
_cell.angle_beta   90.00
_cell.angle_gamma   90.00
#
_symmetry.space_group_name_H-M   'P 1'
#
loop_
_entity.id
_entity.type
_entity.pdbx_description
1 polymer ?
#
loop_
_entity_poly.entity_id
_entity_poly.type
_entity_poly.pdbx_seq_one_letter_code
_entity_poly.pdbx_strand_id
1 'polypeptide(L)'
;MVQQYSSALLEKAVGEFSKLPGIGRKTALRLVLFMLRREDGDVDQFVDAIARMKREVKYCRVCHNISDTEVCPICSDPRRDASIICVVENVQDVLAVENTQQFHGLYHVLGGIISPMDGVGPADLEIDSLVQRVAAGGVKEVILALSSTMEGDTTNFYISRKLADYPVKLSVIARGISVGDELEYTDEVTLGRSILNRTPFNQ
;
A
#
# COMPACT_ATOMS: atom_id res chain seq x y z
N MET A 1 -14.73 28.68 -19.37
CA MET A 1 -15.67 28.32 -20.47
C MET A 1 -16.28 26.98 -20.12
N VAL A 2 -17.61 26.91 -19.97
CA VAL A 2 -18.35 25.65 -19.79
C VAL A 2 -18.39 24.98 -21.17
N GLN A 3 -17.77 23.83 -21.31
CA GLN A 3 -17.79 23.07 -22.55
C GLN A 3 -19.18 22.47 -22.69
N GLN A 4 -19.98 22.94 -23.65
CA GLN A 4 -21.31 22.47 -23.89
C GLN A 4 -21.26 21.22 -24.76
N TYR A 5 -21.72 20.08 -24.25
CA TYR A 5 -21.77 18.82 -24.99
C TYR A 5 -23.12 18.71 -25.74
N SER A 6 -23.10 18.18 -26.96
CA SER A 6 -24.31 17.92 -27.74
C SER A 6 -25.17 16.77 -27.22
N SER A 7 -24.63 15.96 -26.29
CA SER A 7 -25.28 14.81 -25.68
C SER A 7 -25.14 14.83 -24.16
N ALA A 8 -26.26 14.77 -23.46
CA ALA A 8 -26.30 14.68 -22.00
C ALA A 8 -25.67 13.35 -21.48
N LEU A 9 -25.77 12.27 -22.25
CA LEU A 9 -25.14 10.99 -21.92
C LEU A 9 -23.62 11.09 -21.99
N LEU A 10 -23.10 11.75 -23.03
CA LEU A 10 -21.67 12.02 -23.16
C LEU A 10 -21.16 12.87 -21.99
N GLU A 11 -21.88 13.95 -21.66
CA GLU A 11 -21.53 14.82 -20.55
C GLU A 11 -21.47 14.06 -19.22
N LYS A 12 -22.46 13.23 -18.94
CA LYS A 12 -22.50 12.40 -17.73
C LYS A 12 -21.31 11.45 -17.65
N ALA A 13 -20.99 10.74 -18.74
CA ALA A 13 -19.85 9.83 -18.78
C ALA A 13 -18.51 10.57 -18.56
N VAL A 14 -18.31 11.73 -19.22
CA VAL A 14 -17.14 12.58 -19.01
C VAL A 14 -17.07 13.06 -17.56
N GLY A 15 -18.22 13.39 -16.95
CA GLY A 15 -18.31 13.75 -15.54
C GLY A 15 -17.79 12.64 -14.61
N GLU A 16 -18.21 11.40 -14.83
CA GLU A 16 -17.77 10.26 -14.00
C GLU A 16 -16.29 9.98 -14.17
N PHE A 17 -15.77 9.96 -15.39
CA PHE A 17 -14.33 9.77 -15.61
C PHE A 17 -13.47 10.90 -14.99
N SER A 18 -13.99 12.13 -14.98
CA SER A 18 -13.26 13.28 -14.41
C SER A 18 -13.21 13.30 -12.87
N LYS A 19 -13.96 12.42 -12.20
CA LYS A 19 -13.87 12.20 -10.73
C LYS A 19 -12.67 11.32 -10.34
N LEU A 20 -12.08 10.62 -11.31
CA LEU A 20 -10.92 9.77 -11.05
C LEU A 20 -9.68 10.63 -10.79
N PRO A 21 -8.83 10.27 -9.78
CA PRO A 21 -7.63 11.02 -9.47
C PRO A 21 -6.72 11.16 -10.71
N GLY A 22 -6.21 12.35 -10.97
CA GLY A 22 -5.34 12.62 -12.10
C GLY A 22 -6.04 12.71 -13.47
N ILE A 23 -7.37 12.50 -13.54
CA ILE A 23 -8.14 12.59 -14.78
C ILE A 23 -8.84 13.95 -14.88
N GLY A 24 -8.27 14.87 -15.67
CA GLY A 24 -8.93 16.12 -16.02
C GLY A 24 -10.00 15.94 -17.11
N ARG A 25 -10.92 16.94 -17.25
CA ARG A 25 -12.04 16.87 -18.21
C ARG A 25 -11.60 16.56 -19.66
N LYS A 26 -10.44 17.09 -20.10
CA LYS A 26 -9.92 16.85 -21.46
C LYS A 26 -9.53 15.38 -21.66
N THR A 27 -8.89 14.78 -20.66
CA THR A 27 -8.53 13.35 -20.67
C THR A 27 -9.78 12.49 -20.57
N ALA A 28 -10.72 12.84 -19.67
CA ALA A 28 -12.01 12.16 -19.54
C ALA A 28 -12.78 12.12 -20.86
N LEU A 29 -12.89 13.26 -21.58
CA LEU A 29 -13.54 13.29 -22.88
C LEU A 29 -12.85 12.35 -23.88
N ARG A 30 -11.52 12.35 -23.94
CA ARG A 30 -10.77 11.45 -24.82
C ARG A 30 -11.04 9.97 -24.52
N LEU A 31 -11.09 9.60 -23.23
CA LEU A 31 -11.40 8.23 -22.80
C LEU A 31 -12.83 7.83 -23.17
N VAL A 32 -13.81 8.71 -22.91
CA VAL A 32 -15.21 8.43 -23.26
C VAL A 32 -15.41 8.30 -24.77
N LEU A 33 -14.80 9.17 -25.57
CA LEU A 33 -14.86 9.07 -27.03
C LEU A 33 -14.14 7.81 -27.56
N PHE A 34 -13.11 7.33 -26.88
CA PHE A 34 -12.50 6.06 -27.18
C PHE A 34 -13.46 4.90 -26.90
N MET A 35 -14.12 4.90 -25.75
CA MET A 35 -15.15 3.87 -25.41
C MET A 35 -16.29 3.87 -26.40
N LEU A 36 -16.77 5.04 -26.84
CA LEU A 36 -17.86 5.15 -27.81
C LEU A 36 -17.55 4.53 -29.19
N ARG A 37 -16.27 4.32 -29.49
CA ARG A 37 -15.82 3.67 -30.73
C ARG A 37 -15.58 2.17 -30.62
N ARG A 38 -15.67 1.64 -29.40
CA ARG A 38 -15.54 0.21 -29.14
C ARG A 38 -16.86 -0.50 -29.42
N GLU A 39 -16.78 -1.81 -29.59
CA GLU A 39 -17.97 -2.65 -29.63
C GLU A 39 -18.66 -2.65 -28.27
N ASP A 40 -20.00 -2.74 -28.26
CA ASP A 40 -20.80 -2.70 -27.03
C ASP A 40 -20.33 -3.78 -26.03
N GLY A 41 -20.00 -4.98 -26.51
CA GLY A 41 -19.50 -6.07 -25.68
C GLY A 41 -18.17 -5.77 -24.95
N ASP A 42 -17.26 -5.02 -25.55
CA ASP A 42 -16.00 -4.59 -24.92
C ASP A 42 -16.28 -3.62 -23.78
N VAL A 43 -17.22 -2.70 -23.99
CA VAL A 43 -17.61 -1.70 -22.98
C VAL A 43 -18.31 -2.37 -21.81
N ASP A 44 -19.21 -3.31 -22.08
CA ASP A 44 -19.93 -4.08 -21.06
C ASP A 44 -18.94 -4.89 -20.20
N GLN A 45 -17.96 -5.55 -20.81
CA GLN A 45 -16.91 -6.28 -20.08
C GLN A 45 -16.10 -5.36 -19.18
N PHE A 46 -15.72 -4.18 -19.66
CA PHE A 46 -14.99 -3.19 -18.87
C PHE A 46 -15.80 -2.71 -17.66
N VAL A 47 -17.07 -2.37 -17.88
CA VAL A 47 -17.96 -1.91 -16.80
C VAL A 47 -18.21 -3.03 -15.79
N ASP A 48 -18.47 -4.25 -16.25
CA ASP A 48 -18.67 -5.42 -15.38
C ASP A 48 -17.43 -5.74 -14.55
N ALA A 49 -16.24 -5.70 -15.15
CA ALA A 49 -14.99 -5.95 -14.42
C ALA A 49 -14.81 -4.99 -13.23
N ILE A 50 -15.07 -3.68 -13.44
CA ILE A 50 -14.98 -2.68 -12.38
C ILE A 50 -16.08 -2.90 -11.33
N ALA A 51 -17.29 -3.16 -11.77
CA ALA A 51 -18.44 -3.36 -10.88
C ALA A 51 -18.27 -4.62 -10.02
N ARG A 52 -17.78 -5.72 -10.60
CA ARG A 52 -17.48 -6.96 -9.90
C ARG A 52 -16.32 -6.78 -8.92
N MET A 53 -15.21 -6.19 -9.36
CA MET A 53 -14.09 -5.87 -8.47
C MET A 53 -14.60 -5.14 -7.22
N LYS A 54 -15.42 -4.08 -7.37
CA LYS A 54 -15.91 -3.31 -6.22
C LYS A 54 -16.82 -4.11 -5.28
N ARG A 55 -17.60 -5.08 -5.80
CA ARG A 55 -18.56 -5.86 -5.02
C ARG A 55 -17.95 -7.13 -4.40
N GLU A 56 -17.00 -7.78 -5.10
CA GLU A 56 -16.55 -9.13 -4.80
C GLU A 56 -15.20 -9.16 -4.09
N VAL A 57 -14.32 -8.15 -4.32
CA VAL A 57 -13.03 -8.05 -3.63
C VAL A 57 -13.25 -7.85 -2.13
N LYS A 58 -12.56 -8.67 -1.34
CA LYS A 58 -12.57 -8.66 0.11
C LYS A 58 -11.22 -8.20 0.66
N TYR A 59 -11.20 -7.89 1.93
CA TYR A 59 -9.95 -7.76 2.68
C TYR A 59 -9.65 -9.07 3.42
N CYS A 60 -8.41 -9.52 3.30
CA CYS A 60 -7.96 -10.72 4.00
C CYS A 60 -8.13 -10.54 5.51
N ARG A 61 -8.86 -11.46 6.16
CA ARG A 61 -9.10 -11.40 7.62
C ARG A 61 -7.84 -11.53 8.47
N VAL A 62 -6.71 -11.93 7.87
CA VAL A 62 -5.43 -12.14 8.58
C VAL A 62 -4.49 -10.95 8.42
N CYS A 63 -4.32 -10.44 7.20
CA CYS A 63 -3.31 -9.42 6.91
C CYS A 63 -3.87 -8.12 6.32
N HIS A 64 -5.18 -8.01 6.11
CA HIS A 64 -5.89 -6.86 5.55
C HIS A 64 -5.50 -6.50 4.10
N ASN A 65 -4.73 -7.35 3.41
CA ASN A 65 -4.50 -7.21 1.97
C ASN A 65 -5.78 -7.52 1.19
N ILE A 66 -5.90 -6.99 -0.02
CA ILE A 66 -7.02 -7.34 -0.94
C ILE A 66 -6.94 -8.80 -1.37
N SER A 67 -8.11 -9.43 -1.51
CA SER A 67 -8.24 -10.84 -1.86
C SER A 67 -9.61 -11.14 -2.46
N ASP A 68 -9.70 -12.17 -3.27
CA ASP A 68 -10.98 -12.72 -3.74
C ASP A 68 -11.59 -13.70 -2.70
N THR A 69 -10.80 -14.11 -1.72
CA THR A 69 -11.17 -15.06 -0.65
C THR A 69 -10.97 -14.43 0.73
N GLU A 70 -11.52 -15.05 1.77
CA GLU A 70 -11.39 -14.54 3.16
C GLU A 70 -9.95 -14.54 3.67
N VAL A 71 -9.10 -15.45 3.18
CA VAL A 71 -7.67 -15.50 3.46
C VAL A 71 -6.93 -15.43 2.14
N CYS A 72 -6.07 -14.43 1.97
CA CYS A 72 -5.38 -14.20 0.71
C CYS A 72 -4.36 -15.31 0.39
N PRO A 73 -3.96 -15.44 -0.89
CA PRO A 73 -2.99 -16.45 -1.32
C PRO A 73 -1.66 -16.39 -0.55
N ILE A 74 -1.22 -15.19 -0.15
CA ILE A 74 0.03 -15.04 0.63
C ILE A 74 -0.12 -15.65 2.03
N CYS A 75 -1.22 -15.37 2.73
CA CYS A 75 -1.44 -15.91 4.07
C CYS A 75 -1.75 -17.41 4.10
N SER A 76 -2.23 -17.97 3.00
CA SER A 76 -2.55 -19.41 2.88
C SER A 76 -1.41 -20.25 2.29
N ASP A 77 -0.33 -19.63 1.82
CA ASP A 77 0.82 -20.36 1.25
C ASP A 77 1.69 -20.97 2.37
N PRO A 78 1.74 -22.29 2.50
CA PRO A 78 2.52 -22.96 3.55
C PRO A 78 4.03 -22.84 3.37
N ARG A 79 4.50 -22.34 2.23
CA ARG A 79 5.93 -22.11 1.97
C ARG A 79 6.44 -20.81 2.58
N ARG A 80 5.52 -19.94 3.03
CA ARG A 80 5.85 -18.67 3.66
C ARG A 80 6.24 -18.84 5.12
N ASP A 81 7.21 -18.05 5.56
CA ASP A 81 7.61 -18.03 6.97
C ASP A 81 6.62 -17.20 7.80
N ALA A 82 5.73 -17.91 8.49
CA ALA A 82 4.73 -17.28 9.35
C ALA A 82 5.32 -16.62 10.61
N SER A 83 6.61 -16.84 10.91
CA SER A 83 7.27 -16.20 12.05
C SER A 83 7.75 -14.77 11.78
N ILE A 84 7.67 -14.30 10.52
CA ILE A 84 8.10 -12.96 10.11
C ILE A 84 6.91 -12.21 9.51
N ILE A 85 6.60 -11.04 10.05
CA ILE A 85 5.55 -10.15 9.53
C ILE A 85 6.17 -8.85 9.04
N CYS A 86 5.94 -8.51 7.77
CA CYS A 86 6.24 -7.20 7.21
C CYS A 86 5.00 -6.31 7.30
N VAL A 87 5.08 -5.25 8.09
CA VAL A 87 4.02 -4.27 8.28
C VAL A 87 4.19 -3.18 7.24
N VAL A 88 3.16 -2.95 6.46
CA VAL A 88 3.13 -1.96 5.38
C VAL A 88 1.95 -1.01 5.53
N GLU A 89 2.05 0.14 4.91
CA GLU A 89 1.02 1.18 4.97
C GLU A 89 -0.23 0.79 4.18
N ASN A 90 -0.03 0.28 2.95
CA ASN A 90 -1.12 0.00 2.03
C ASN A 90 -0.84 -1.22 1.13
N VAL A 91 -1.81 -1.58 0.31
CA VAL A 91 -1.74 -2.73 -0.61
C VAL A 91 -0.66 -2.57 -1.69
N GLN A 92 -0.40 -1.32 -2.13
CA GLN A 92 0.63 -1.06 -3.15
C GLN A 92 2.02 -1.41 -2.63
N ASP A 93 2.26 -1.22 -1.33
CA ASP A 93 3.53 -1.58 -0.70
C ASP A 93 3.73 -3.10 -0.67
N VAL A 94 2.65 -3.87 -0.44
CA VAL A 94 2.71 -5.34 -0.57
C VAL A 94 3.17 -5.73 -1.97
N LEU A 95 2.57 -5.12 -3.01
CA LEU A 95 2.95 -5.41 -4.39
C LEU A 95 4.40 -5.00 -4.69
N ALA A 96 4.84 -3.87 -4.16
CA ALA A 96 6.22 -3.40 -4.33
C ALA A 96 7.24 -4.38 -3.71
N VAL A 97 6.97 -4.86 -2.49
CA VAL A 97 7.85 -5.83 -1.82
C VAL A 97 7.81 -7.20 -2.52
N GLU A 98 6.62 -7.69 -2.90
CA GLU A 98 6.48 -8.96 -3.63
C GLU A 98 7.23 -8.96 -4.97
N ASN A 99 7.21 -7.85 -5.69
CA ASN A 99 7.92 -7.70 -6.97
C ASN A 99 9.44 -7.86 -6.82
N THR A 100 10.01 -7.64 -5.63
CA THR A 100 11.44 -7.89 -5.37
C THR A 100 11.78 -9.37 -5.35
N GLN A 101 10.83 -10.25 -5.04
CA GLN A 101 11.01 -11.70 -4.84
C GLN A 101 12.04 -12.04 -3.74
N GLN A 102 12.31 -11.12 -2.81
CA GLN A 102 13.29 -11.30 -1.73
C GLN A 102 12.64 -11.58 -0.38
N PHE A 103 11.35 -11.32 -0.23
CA PHE A 103 10.64 -11.49 1.02
C PHE A 103 9.72 -12.70 0.97
N HIS A 104 9.89 -13.61 1.92
CA HIS A 104 9.12 -14.85 2.00
C HIS A 104 8.32 -15.00 3.31
N GLY A 105 8.18 -13.92 4.07
CA GLY A 105 7.31 -13.86 5.24
C GLY A 105 5.86 -13.50 4.92
N LEU A 106 5.11 -13.15 5.94
CA LEU A 106 3.73 -12.68 5.84
C LEU A 106 3.66 -11.15 5.93
N TYR A 107 2.55 -10.57 5.49
CA TYR A 107 2.31 -9.12 5.57
C TYR A 107 1.27 -8.79 6.62
N HIS A 108 1.24 -7.49 6.97
CA HIS A 108 0.16 -6.85 7.67
C HIS A 108 -0.03 -5.44 7.11
N VAL A 109 -1.18 -5.19 6.50
CA VAL A 109 -1.53 -3.90 5.90
C VAL A 109 -2.27 -3.07 6.94
N LEU A 110 -1.74 -1.88 7.26
CA LEU A 110 -2.34 -0.99 8.26
C LEU A 110 -3.56 -0.22 7.75
N GLY A 111 -3.65 0.00 6.43
CA GLY A 111 -4.65 0.86 5.80
C GLY A 111 -4.30 2.35 5.79
N GLY A 112 -3.10 2.72 6.25
CA GLY A 112 -2.59 4.09 6.30
C GLY A 112 -1.51 4.26 7.36
N ILE A 113 -1.24 5.51 7.72
CA ILE A 113 -0.35 5.92 8.82
C ILE A 113 -1.04 6.94 9.71
N ILE A 114 -0.59 7.08 10.95
CA ILE A 114 -1.10 8.10 11.87
C ILE A 114 -0.78 9.49 11.31
N SER A 115 -1.83 10.22 10.93
CA SER A 115 -1.74 11.58 10.39
C SER A 115 -2.81 12.47 11.02
N PRO A 116 -2.49 13.19 12.11
CA PRO A 116 -3.45 14.08 12.76
C PRO A 116 -3.95 15.19 11.83
N MET A 117 -3.13 15.63 10.86
CA MET A 117 -3.51 16.66 9.89
C MET A 117 -4.60 16.17 8.93
N ASP A 118 -4.58 14.88 8.59
CA ASP A 118 -5.57 14.22 7.74
C ASP A 118 -6.73 13.60 8.56
N GLY A 119 -6.71 13.76 9.89
CA GLY A 119 -7.71 13.21 10.80
C GLY A 119 -7.59 11.70 11.03
N VAL A 120 -6.45 11.08 10.67
CA VAL A 120 -6.22 9.64 10.83
C VAL A 120 -5.54 9.37 12.18
N GLY A 121 -6.26 8.72 13.07
CA GLY A 121 -5.77 8.27 14.38
C GLY A 121 -5.39 6.79 14.40
N PRO A 122 -4.79 6.32 15.51
CA PRO A 122 -4.43 4.90 15.68
C PRO A 122 -5.62 3.94 15.58
N ALA A 123 -6.82 4.40 15.94
CA ALA A 123 -8.04 3.58 15.91
C ALA A 123 -8.60 3.37 14.50
N ASP A 124 -8.16 4.20 13.54
CA ASP A 124 -8.56 4.10 12.13
C ASP A 124 -7.66 3.12 11.35
N LEU A 125 -6.62 2.59 12.02
CA LEU A 125 -5.62 1.71 11.42
C LEU A 125 -5.70 0.29 12.02
N GLU A 126 -5.27 -0.70 11.26
CA GLU A 126 -5.27 -2.11 11.65
C GLU A 126 -4.10 -2.48 12.60
N ILE A 127 -3.81 -1.59 13.59
CA ILE A 127 -2.72 -1.79 14.57
C ILE A 127 -3.12 -2.80 15.63
N ASP A 128 -4.36 -2.73 16.13
CA ASP A 128 -4.81 -3.65 17.19
C ASP A 128 -4.90 -5.09 16.68
N SER A 129 -5.25 -5.31 15.41
CA SER A 129 -5.23 -6.64 14.77
C SER A 129 -3.80 -7.17 14.61
N LEU A 130 -2.80 -6.30 14.34
CA LEU A 130 -1.38 -6.69 14.37
C LEU A 130 -0.96 -7.17 15.78
N VAL A 131 -1.32 -6.41 16.81
CA VAL A 131 -1.01 -6.77 18.21
C VAL A 131 -1.64 -8.12 18.56
N GLN A 132 -2.88 -8.37 18.17
CA GLN A 132 -3.55 -9.66 18.38
C GLN A 132 -2.82 -10.82 17.67
N ARG A 133 -2.32 -10.61 16.44
CA ARG A 133 -1.52 -11.61 15.72
C ARG A 133 -0.23 -11.94 16.46
N VAL A 134 0.47 -10.94 16.96
CA VAL A 134 1.71 -11.14 17.75
C VAL A 134 1.40 -11.82 19.07
N ALA A 135 0.33 -11.42 19.76
CA ALA A 135 -0.12 -12.02 21.03
C ALA A 135 -0.52 -13.48 20.90
N ALA A 136 -1.05 -13.90 19.75
CA ALA A 136 -1.37 -15.30 19.49
C ALA A 136 -0.14 -16.23 19.47
N GLY A 137 1.06 -15.66 19.40
CA GLY A 137 2.34 -16.38 19.42
C GLY A 137 2.81 -16.83 18.04
N GLY A 138 4.05 -17.34 18.00
CA GLY A 138 4.70 -17.82 16.78
C GLY A 138 5.42 -16.75 15.97
N VAL A 139 5.14 -15.46 16.17
CA VAL A 139 5.83 -14.35 15.50
C VAL A 139 7.14 -14.05 16.22
N LYS A 140 8.25 -14.09 15.49
CA LYS A 140 9.61 -13.81 15.99
C LYS A 140 10.10 -12.43 15.58
N GLU A 141 9.68 -11.93 14.43
CA GLU A 141 10.11 -10.64 13.91
C GLU A 141 8.94 -9.89 13.26
N VAL A 142 8.86 -8.59 13.56
CA VAL A 142 7.99 -7.64 12.86
C VAL A 142 8.88 -6.61 12.20
N ILE A 143 8.84 -6.55 10.87
CA ILE A 143 9.56 -5.59 10.05
C ILE A 143 8.62 -4.41 9.78
N LEU A 144 8.99 -3.21 10.22
CA LEU A 144 8.24 -1.99 9.98
C LEU A 144 8.70 -1.38 8.65
N ALA A 145 7.88 -1.54 7.62
CA ALA A 145 8.14 -1.09 6.25
C ALA A 145 7.22 0.09 5.88
N LEU A 146 7.14 1.09 6.76
CA LEU A 146 6.35 2.30 6.54
C LEU A 146 7.18 3.40 5.88
N SER A 147 6.50 4.41 5.36
CA SER A 147 7.13 5.57 4.72
C SER A 147 8.13 6.25 5.65
N SER A 148 9.21 6.82 5.06
CA SER A 148 10.26 7.53 5.82
C SER A 148 9.89 8.99 6.13
N THR A 149 8.60 9.25 6.44
CA THR A 149 8.05 10.54 6.84
C THR A 149 7.95 10.66 8.36
N MET A 150 7.64 11.85 8.88
CA MET A 150 7.38 12.04 10.31
C MET A 150 6.18 11.21 10.80
N GLU A 151 5.15 11.12 9.97
CA GLU A 151 3.95 10.32 10.23
C GLU A 151 4.27 8.83 10.26
N GLY A 152 5.09 8.35 9.32
CA GLY A 152 5.57 6.97 9.29
C GLY A 152 6.43 6.64 10.52
N ASP A 153 7.35 7.53 10.92
CA ASP A 153 8.16 7.35 12.13
C ASP A 153 7.31 7.41 13.42
N THR A 154 6.29 8.29 13.46
CA THR A 154 5.31 8.34 14.55
C THR A 154 4.53 7.04 14.66
N THR A 155 4.08 6.50 13.53
CA THR A 155 3.37 5.22 13.47
C THR A 155 4.25 4.06 13.91
N ASN A 156 5.51 4.02 13.45
CA ASN A 156 6.51 3.04 13.89
C ASN A 156 6.71 3.08 15.41
N PHE A 157 6.84 4.28 15.96
CA PHE A 157 6.97 4.46 17.42
C PHE A 157 5.74 3.98 18.17
N TYR A 158 4.55 4.31 17.68
CA TYR A 158 3.31 3.84 18.30
C TYR A 158 3.19 2.32 18.30
N ILE A 159 3.47 1.67 17.16
CA ILE A 159 3.48 0.20 17.04
C ILE A 159 4.52 -0.41 17.99
N SER A 160 5.73 0.15 18.05
CA SER A 160 6.78 -0.34 18.95
C SER A 160 6.37 -0.31 20.42
N ARG A 161 5.65 0.73 20.84
CA ARG A 161 5.11 0.84 22.21
C ARG A 161 4.02 -0.20 22.49
N LYS A 162 3.15 -0.47 21.50
CA LYS A 162 2.10 -1.50 21.62
C LYS A 162 2.67 -2.93 21.67
N LEU A 163 3.83 -3.15 21.06
CA LEU A 163 4.49 -4.45 21.04
C LEU A 163 5.58 -4.64 22.09
N ALA A 164 5.82 -3.65 22.95
CA ALA A 164 6.93 -3.65 23.93
C ALA A 164 6.91 -4.84 24.90
N ASP A 165 5.72 -5.33 25.24
CA ASP A 165 5.54 -6.43 26.22
C ASP A 165 5.63 -7.82 25.57
N TYR A 166 5.81 -7.90 24.25
CA TYR A 166 5.88 -9.17 23.52
C TYR A 166 7.33 -9.52 23.16
N PRO A 167 7.72 -10.80 23.23
CA PRO A 167 9.08 -11.24 22.91
C PRO A 167 9.28 -11.33 21.38
N VAL A 168 9.11 -10.21 20.67
CA VAL A 168 9.24 -10.11 19.22
C VAL A 168 10.33 -9.10 18.89
N LYS A 169 11.17 -9.46 17.92
CA LYS A 169 12.18 -8.52 17.38
C LYS A 169 11.47 -7.51 16.47
N LEU A 170 11.73 -6.22 16.71
CA LEU A 170 11.31 -5.16 15.79
C LEU A 170 12.49 -4.74 14.93
N SER A 171 12.26 -4.64 13.63
CA SER A 171 13.23 -4.11 12.66
C SER A 171 12.54 -3.13 11.71
N VAL A 172 13.33 -2.30 11.05
CA VAL A 172 12.87 -1.40 10.00
C VAL A 172 13.61 -1.71 8.71
N ILE A 173 13.00 -1.45 7.57
CA ILE A 173 13.71 -1.56 6.30
C ILE A 173 14.89 -0.58 6.26
N ALA A 174 16.00 -1.00 5.64
CA ALA A 174 17.18 -0.16 5.52
C ALA A 174 16.83 1.14 4.77
N ARG A 175 17.31 2.25 5.33
CA ARG A 175 17.17 3.58 4.73
C ARG A 175 18.56 4.01 4.28
N GLY A 176 18.71 4.41 3.01
CA GLY A 176 20.01 4.75 2.48
C GLY A 176 19.95 5.32 1.07
N ILE A 177 21.12 5.46 0.47
CA ILE A 177 21.29 5.95 -0.89
C ILE A 177 20.82 4.88 -1.87
N SER A 178 20.06 5.28 -2.87
CA SER A 178 19.56 4.38 -3.90
C SER A 178 20.70 3.84 -4.76
N VAL A 179 20.56 2.62 -5.25
CA VAL A 179 21.55 2.01 -6.15
C VAL A 179 21.58 2.78 -7.47
N GLY A 180 22.77 3.27 -7.82
CA GLY A 180 22.99 4.07 -9.03
C GLY A 180 22.90 5.57 -8.83
N ASP A 181 22.52 6.06 -7.63
CA ASP A 181 22.52 7.48 -7.34
C ASP A 181 23.94 7.98 -7.02
N GLU A 182 24.25 9.21 -7.43
CA GLU A 182 25.47 9.90 -7.08
C GLU A 182 25.30 10.65 -5.75
N LEU A 183 26.33 10.67 -4.90
CA LEU A 183 26.29 11.30 -3.57
C LEU A 183 25.95 12.79 -3.64
N GLU A 184 26.35 13.46 -4.73
CA GLU A 184 26.13 14.89 -4.97
C GLU A 184 24.64 15.25 -5.07
N TYR A 185 23.80 14.32 -5.57
CA TYR A 185 22.36 14.54 -5.75
C TYR A 185 21.49 13.99 -4.61
N THR A 186 22.12 13.34 -3.63
CA THR A 186 21.42 12.81 -2.46
C THR A 186 21.15 13.94 -1.46
N ASP A 187 19.93 14.00 -0.93
CA ASP A 187 19.60 14.99 0.10
C ASP A 187 20.42 14.78 1.39
N GLU A 188 20.68 15.87 2.11
CA GLU A 188 21.56 15.89 3.28
C GLU A 188 21.07 14.96 4.40
N VAL A 189 19.76 14.79 4.58
CA VAL A 189 19.19 13.95 5.63
C VAL A 189 19.43 12.48 5.32
N THR A 190 19.16 12.07 4.08
CA THR A 190 19.42 10.69 3.61
C THR A 190 20.90 10.37 3.66
N LEU A 191 21.76 11.26 3.20
CA LEU A 191 23.21 11.07 3.23
C LEU A 191 23.73 10.96 4.67
N GLY A 192 23.28 11.86 5.56
CA GLY A 192 23.64 11.84 6.98
C GLY A 192 23.21 10.53 7.67
N ARG A 193 21.97 10.08 7.45
CA ARG A 193 21.48 8.80 7.97
C ARG A 193 22.25 7.61 7.44
N SER A 194 22.62 7.61 6.15
CA SER A 194 23.40 6.54 5.53
C SER A 194 24.80 6.41 6.14
N ILE A 195 25.44 7.53 6.47
CA ILE A 195 26.75 7.55 7.15
C ILE A 195 26.62 7.03 8.58
N LEU A 196 25.58 7.43 9.32
CA LEU A 196 25.36 6.97 10.69
C LEU A 196 25.05 5.46 10.74
N ASN A 197 24.27 4.95 9.81
CA ASN A 197 23.82 3.55 9.73
C ASN A 197 24.69 2.70 8.79
N ARG A 198 25.89 3.15 8.46
CA ARG A 198 26.80 2.43 7.58
C ARG A 198 27.06 1.01 8.06
N THR A 199 27.07 0.07 7.14
CA THR A 199 27.39 -1.34 7.40
C THR A 199 28.87 -1.61 7.12
N PRO A 200 29.52 -2.58 7.82
CA PRO A 200 30.83 -3.04 7.46
C PRO A 200 30.89 -3.55 6.01
N PHE A 201 31.96 -3.21 5.30
CA PHE A 201 32.22 -3.77 3.96
C PHE A 201 32.74 -5.19 4.12
N ASN A 202 31.85 -6.18 3.97
CA ASN A 202 32.23 -7.59 3.95
C ASN A 202 32.38 -7.99 2.48
N GLN A 203 33.53 -8.52 2.12
CA GLN A 203 33.75 -9.15 0.81
C GLN A 203 33.14 -10.54 0.77
#